data_9bf33559472bf3a3cf8a3262d242d453
#
_entry.id   9bf33559472bf3a3cf8a3262d242d453
#
_cell.length_a   1.000
_cell.length_b   1.000
_cell.length_c   1.000
_cell.angle_alpha   90.00
_cell.angle_beta   90.00
_cell.angle_gamma   90.00
#
_symmetry.space_group_name_H-M   'P 1'
#
loop_
_entity.id
_entity.type
_entity.pdbx_description
1 polymer ?
#
loop_
_entity_poly.entity_id
_entity_poly.type
_entity_poly.pdbx_seq_one_letter_code
_entity_poly.pdbx_strand_id
1 'polypeptide(L)'
;MIDRPPTQQVTDWLSAFGNALERTDIAAAVDMFDDDSYWRDLVSFTWNIKTMEGKGAIKAMLEARVSDVKPSVWRIEGEANSADGVTDAWLVFETDVSRGKGHIRLKEDKCWTLFTTMV
;
A
#
# COMPACT_ATOMS: atom_id res chain seq x y z
N MET A 1 -11.75 1.61 24.98
CA MET A 1 -11.52 1.80 23.54
C MET A 1 -11.85 0.52 22.81
N ILE A 2 -12.54 0.63 21.72
CA ILE A 2 -12.88 -0.54 20.91
C ILE A 2 -11.84 -0.70 19.82
N ASP A 3 -11.16 -1.83 19.81
CA ASP A 3 -10.18 -2.12 18.78
C ASP A 3 -10.93 -2.54 17.51
N ARG A 4 -10.49 -2.02 16.37
CA ARG A 4 -11.05 -2.44 15.10
C ARG A 4 -10.61 -3.88 14.79
N PRO A 5 -11.47 -4.69 14.18
CA PRO A 5 -11.04 -5.99 13.66
C PRO A 5 -9.89 -5.81 12.65
N PRO A 6 -8.99 -6.77 12.50
CA PRO A 6 -7.89 -6.65 11.55
C PRO A 6 -8.34 -6.33 10.12
N THR A 7 -9.41 -6.96 9.66
CA THR A 7 -9.95 -6.70 8.32
C THR A 7 -10.40 -5.25 8.17
N GLN A 8 -11.05 -4.69 9.18
CA GLN A 8 -11.49 -3.30 9.16
C GLN A 8 -10.28 -2.34 9.17
N GLN A 9 -9.27 -2.66 9.96
CA GLN A 9 -8.04 -1.86 10.03
C GLN A 9 -7.38 -1.77 8.65
N VAL A 10 -7.24 -2.87 7.94
CA VAL A 10 -6.65 -2.90 6.60
C VAL A 10 -7.55 -2.16 5.60
N THR A 11 -8.86 -2.39 5.67
CA THR A 11 -9.82 -1.73 4.79
C THR A 11 -9.75 -0.21 4.94
N ASP A 12 -9.70 0.29 6.16
CA ASP A 12 -9.57 1.72 6.43
C ASP A 12 -8.25 2.28 5.89
N TRP A 13 -7.17 1.54 6.08
CA TRP A 13 -5.86 1.95 5.58
C TRP A 13 -5.85 2.03 4.06
N LEU A 14 -6.37 1.00 3.39
CA LEU A 14 -6.42 0.97 1.91
C LEU A 14 -7.29 2.08 1.36
N SER A 15 -8.42 2.36 2.01
CA SER A 15 -9.33 3.43 1.60
C SER A 15 -8.63 4.80 1.67
N ALA A 16 -7.96 5.08 2.77
CA ALA A 16 -7.24 6.34 2.95
C ALA A 16 -6.05 6.45 1.98
N PHE A 17 -5.30 5.37 1.80
CA PHE A 17 -4.17 5.33 0.90
C PHE A 17 -4.61 5.54 -0.55
N GLY A 18 -5.65 4.82 -0.98
CA GLY A 18 -6.21 4.98 -2.32
C GLY A 18 -6.69 6.39 -2.58
N ASN A 19 -7.38 7.01 -1.61
CA ASN A 19 -7.83 8.40 -1.74
C ASN A 19 -6.66 9.37 -1.87
N ALA A 20 -5.60 9.16 -1.10
CA ALA A 20 -4.41 10.02 -1.19
C ALA A 20 -3.77 9.92 -2.57
N LEU A 21 -3.64 8.72 -3.11
CA LEU A 21 -3.07 8.52 -4.44
C LEU A 21 -3.94 9.12 -5.54
N GLU A 22 -5.26 8.96 -5.45
CA GLU A 22 -6.18 9.54 -6.44
C GLU A 22 -6.12 11.06 -6.46
N ARG A 23 -5.91 11.70 -5.30
CA ARG A 23 -5.74 13.15 -5.19
C ARG A 23 -4.32 13.60 -5.49
N THR A 24 -3.43 12.67 -5.76
CA THR A 24 -2.00 12.92 -5.93
C THR A 24 -1.40 13.60 -4.69
N ASP A 25 -1.94 13.28 -3.54
CA ASP A 25 -1.45 13.78 -2.26
C ASP A 25 -0.37 12.83 -1.73
N ILE A 26 0.80 12.95 -2.32
CA ILE A 26 1.93 12.05 -2.04
C ILE A 26 2.39 12.16 -0.58
N ALA A 27 2.40 13.36 -0.03
CA ALA A 27 2.79 13.56 1.35
C ALA A 27 1.89 12.77 2.30
N ALA A 28 0.57 12.80 2.08
CA ALA A 28 -0.37 12.05 2.89
C ALA A 28 -0.18 10.54 2.74
N ALA A 29 0.05 10.07 1.51
CA ALA A 29 0.28 8.66 1.25
C ALA A 29 1.55 8.16 1.95
N VAL A 30 2.64 8.92 1.86
CA VAL A 30 3.93 8.55 2.48
C VAL A 30 3.82 8.55 4.01
N ASP A 31 3.03 9.46 4.56
CA ASP A 31 2.83 9.55 6.01
C ASP A 31 2.13 8.31 6.58
N MET A 32 1.50 7.51 5.75
CA MET A 32 0.84 6.27 6.15
C MET A 32 1.82 5.09 6.31
N PHE A 33 3.10 5.30 5.98
CA PHE A 33 4.13 4.29 6.14
C PHE A 33 4.92 4.49 7.43
N ASP A 34 5.42 3.39 7.99
CA ASP A 34 6.33 3.44 9.13
C ASP A 34 7.66 4.04 8.68
N ASP A 35 8.41 4.65 9.61
CA ASP A 35 9.73 5.18 9.31
C ASP A 35 10.67 4.09 8.79
N ASP A 36 10.51 2.87 9.29
CA ASP A 36 11.29 1.71 8.88
C ASP A 36 10.43 0.82 7.98
N SER A 37 10.12 1.32 6.78
CA SER A 37 9.18 0.68 5.88
C SER A 37 9.84 0.23 4.58
N TYR A 38 9.19 -0.72 3.91
CA TYR A 38 9.66 -1.28 2.64
C TYR A 38 8.49 -1.47 1.70
N TRP A 39 8.68 -1.10 0.45
CA TRP A 39 7.72 -1.39 -0.61
C TRP A 39 8.44 -2.12 -1.72
N ARG A 40 8.10 -3.39 -1.93
CA ARG A 40 8.63 -4.18 -3.03
C ARG A 40 7.62 -4.21 -4.16
N ASP A 41 8.04 -3.77 -5.33
CA ASP A 41 7.18 -3.74 -6.50
C ASP A 41 7.70 -4.68 -7.59
N LEU A 42 6.81 -5.53 -8.11
CA LEU A 42 7.09 -6.41 -9.23
C LEU A 42 6.27 -5.95 -10.44
N VAL A 43 6.80 -4.98 -11.16
CA VAL A 43 6.28 -4.53 -12.48
C VAL A 43 4.87 -3.89 -12.43
N SER A 44 4.38 -3.44 -11.30
CA SER A 44 3.08 -2.76 -11.27
C SER A 44 3.21 -1.25 -11.26
N PHE A 45 4.01 -0.69 -10.38
CA PHE A 45 4.30 0.75 -10.32
C PHE A 45 5.56 1.10 -11.10
N THR A 46 6.54 0.22 -11.08
CA THR A 46 7.76 0.39 -11.83
C THR A 46 7.82 -0.69 -12.90
N TRP A 47 8.53 -0.46 -13.98
CA TRP A 47 8.68 -1.46 -15.03
C TRP A 47 9.71 -2.53 -14.68
N ASN A 48 10.22 -2.51 -13.46
CA ASN A 48 11.25 -3.42 -12.98
C ASN A 48 10.86 -4.01 -11.64
N ILE A 49 11.56 -5.05 -11.22
CA ILE A 49 11.50 -5.54 -9.84
C ILE A 49 12.32 -4.57 -9.01
N LYS A 50 11.70 -3.93 -8.04
CA LYS A 50 12.37 -2.90 -7.25
C LYS A 50 11.89 -2.90 -5.81
N THR A 51 12.79 -2.64 -4.88
CA THR A 51 12.45 -2.47 -3.47
C THR A 51 12.78 -1.03 -3.08
N MET A 52 11.79 -0.32 -2.57
CA MET A 52 11.97 1.01 -2.01
C MET A 52 12.07 0.87 -0.50
N GLU A 53 13.19 1.30 0.07
CA GLU A 53 13.43 1.25 1.50
C GLU A 53 13.24 2.64 2.11
N GLY A 54 12.33 2.73 3.08
CA GLY A 54 12.05 3.96 3.80
C GLY A 54 11.16 4.94 3.05
N LYS A 55 10.68 5.93 3.79
CA LYS A 55 9.73 6.92 3.27
C LYS A 55 10.29 7.76 2.11
N GLY A 56 11.58 8.07 2.15
CA GLY A 56 12.20 8.87 1.09
C GLY A 56 12.18 8.19 -0.26
N ALA A 57 12.52 6.90 -0.29
CA ALA A 57 12.49 6.12 -1.53
C ALA A 57 11.07 5.89 -2.03
N ILE A 58 10.13 5.64 -1.10
CA ILE A 58 8.71 5.47 -1.44
C ILE A 58 8.16 6.76 -2.02
N LYS A 59 8.48 7.91 -1.41
CA LYS A 59 8.06 9.21 -1.91
C LYS A 59 8.58 9.47 -3.32
N ALA A 60 9.86 9.21 -3.57
CA ALA A 60 10.46 9.41 -4.88
C ALA A 60 9.79 8.55 -5.95
N MET A 61 9.48 7.30 -5.63
CA MET A 61 8.79 6.41 -6.55
C MET A 61 7.38 6.90 -6.87
N LEU A 62 6.63 7.30 -5.85
CA LEU A 62 5.28 7.80 -6.05
C LEU A 62 5.25 9.08 -6.87
N GLU A 63 6.17 10.01 -6.59
CA GLU A 63 6.28 11.25 -7.36
C GLU A 63 6.59 10.98 -8.83
N ALA A 64 7.39 9.94 -9.10
CA ALA A 64 7.77 9.60 -10.47
C ALA A 64 6.68 8.81 -11.21
N ARG A 65 5.85 8.03 -10.51
CA ARG A 65 5.03 7.00 -11.15
C ARG A 65 3.53 7.14 -10.98
N VAL A 66 3.04 7.78 -9.91
CA VAL A 66 1.62 7.73 -9.59
C VAL A 66 0.74 8.30 -10.71
N SER A 67 1.19 9.34 -11.38
CA SER A 67 0.43 9.96 -12.48
C SER A 67 0.32 9.05 -13.72
N ASP A 68 1.33 8.22 -13.96
CA ASP A 68 1.35 7.29 -15.10
C ASP A 68 0.60 6.00 -14.78
N VAL A 69 0.75 5.50 -13.56
CA VAL A 69 0.15 4.23 -13.13
C VAL A 69 -1.33 4.38 -12.87
N LYS A 70 -1.75 5.52 -12.31
CA LYS A 70 -3.15 5.81 -11.94
C LYS A 70 -3.77 4.69 -11.12
N PRO A 71 -3.15 4.35 -9.98
CA PRO A 71 -3.67 3.26 -9.15
C PRO A 71 -5.01 3.64 -8.53
N SER A 72 -5.93 2.68 -8.48
CA SER A 72 -7.28 2.91 -7.97
C SER A 72 -7.89 1.61 -7.45
N VAL A 73 -9.08 1.72 -6.88
CA VAL A 73 -9.89 0.57 -6.44
C VAL A 73 -9.13 -0.36 -5.49
N TRP A 74 -8.41 0.23 -4.54
CA TRP A 74 -7.70 -0.54 -3.52
C TRP A 74 -8.70 -1.22 -2.58
N ARG A 75 -8.57 -2.53 -2.43
CA ARG A 75 -9.43 -3.27 -1.51
C ARG A 75 -8.75 -4.53 -1.01
N ILE A 76 -9.20 -4.99 0.13
CA ILE A 76 -8.71 -6.22 0.74
C ILE A 76 -9.23 -7.43 -0.05
N GLU A 77 -8.40 -8.46 -0.14
CA GLU A 77 -8.79 -9.76 -0.69
C GLU A 77 -8.81 -10.77 0.46
N GLY A 78 -9.99 -11.28 0.78
CA GLY A 78 -10.15 -12.15 1.93
C GLY A 78 -10.17 -11.40 3.25
N GLU A 79 -9.65 -12.01 4.29
CA GLU A 79 -9.63 -11.46 5.62
C GLU A 79 -8.20 -11.21 6.09
N ALA A 80 -8.03 -10.18 6.91
CA ALA A 80 -6.73 -9.88 7.52
C ALA A 80 -6.49 -10.75 8.75
N ASN A 81 -5.22 -10.95 9.05
CA ASN A 81 -4.78 -11.64 10.26
C ASN A 81 -3.96 -10.68 11.12
N SER A 82 -3.99 -10.90 12.42
CA SER A 82 -3.20 -10.09 13.34
C SER A 82 -2.49 -11.00 14.33
N ALA A 83 -1.18 -10.78 14.49
CA ALA A 83 -0.36 -11.53 15.44
C ALA A 83 0.85 -10.69 15.82
N ASP A 84 1.19 -10.67 17.13
CA ASP A 84 2.39 -10.00 17.65
C ASP A 84 2.48 -8.53 17.25
N GLY A 85 1.34 -7.83 17.22
CA GLY A 85 1.32 -6.40 16.90
C GLY A 85 1.40 -6.09 15.42
N VAL A 86 1.38 -7.12 14.56
CA VAL A 86 1.41 -6.94 13.10
C VAL A 86 0.11 -7.46 12.51
N THR A 87 -0.51 -6.63 11.68
CA THR A 87 -1.71 -7.01 10.92
C THR A 87 -1.34 -7.17 9.46
N ASP A 88 -1.68 -8.31 8.87
CA ASP A 88 -1.35 -8.57 7.46
C ASP A 88 -2.57 -8.98 6.65
N ALA A 89 -2.51 -8.72 5.35
CA ALA A 89 -3.60 -9.07 4.44
C ALA A 89 -3.11 -9.07 3.00
N TRP A 90 -3.83 -9.82 2.17
CA TRP A 90 -3.72 -9.71 0.72
C TRP A 90 -4.64 -8.59 0.23
N LEU A 91 -4.26 -7.95 -0.86
CA LEU A 91 -5.05 -6.86 -1.42
C LEU A 91 -5.02 -6.92 -2.95
N VAL A 92 -5.97 -6.22 -3.55
CA VAL A 92 -6.02 -6.02 -4.99
C VAL A 92 -6.21 -4.54 -5.29
N PHE A 93 -5.75 -4.13 -6.46
CA PHE A 93 -5.94 -2.76 -6.94
C PHE A 93 -5.95 -2.78 -8.47
N GLU A 94 -6.26 -1.64 -9.07
CA GLU A 94 -6.25 -1.49 -10.52
C GLU A 94 -5.28 -0.38 -10.90
N THR A 95 -4.72 -0.50 -12.09
CA THR A 95 -3.91 0.56 -12.70
C THR A 95 -4.58 0.97 -14.01
N ASP A 96 -4.01 1.95 -14.69
CA ASP A 96 -4.53 2.43 -15.97
C ASP A 96 -4.61 1.33 -17.03
N VAL A 97 -3.73 0.33 -16.95
CA VAL A 97 -3.61 -0.69 -18.01
C VAL A 97 -3.82 -2.12 -17.51
N SER A 98 -3.93 -2.35 -16.21
CA SER A 98 -3.91 -3.70 -15.66
C SER A 98 -4.53 -3.77 -14.28
N ARG A 99 -4.54 -4.97 -13.72
CA ARG A 99 -4.88 -5.22 -12.33
C ARG A 99 -3.64 -5.55 -11.55
N GLY A 100 -3.65 -5.20 -10.28
CA GLY A 100 -2.57 -5.52 -9.38
C GLY A 100 -3.03 -6.34 -8.20
N LYS A 101 -2.09 -7.01 -7.59
CA LYS A 101 -2.28 -7.76 -6.36
C LYS A 101 -1.13 -7.45 -5.43
N GLY A 102 -1.37 -7.51 -4.14
CA GLY A 102 -0.32 -7.21 -3.19
C GLY A 102 -0.55 -7.83 -1.83
N HIS A 103 0.42 -7.60 -0.98
CA HIS A 103 0.37 -8.04 0.41
C HIS A 103 0.86 -6.90 1.29
N ILE A 104 0.16 -6.64 2.38
CA ILE A 104 0.47 -5.53 3.27
C ILE A 104 0.67 -6.04 4.69
N ARG A 105 1.61 -5.44 5.41
CA ARG A 105 1.76 -5.61 6.84
C ARG A 105 1.74 -4.26 7.52
N LEU A 106 0.85 -4.12 8.49
CA LEU A 106 0.72 -2.91 9.28
C LEU A 106 1.28 -3.14 10.67
N LYS A 107 2.04 -2.19 11.17
CA LYS A 107 2.38 -2.08 12.58
C LYS A 107 1.52 -0.97 13.14
N GLU A 108 0.57 -1.31 13.99
CA GLU A 108 -0.47 -0.38 14.41
C GLU A 108 -1.21 0.13 13.17
N ASP A 109 -1.21 1.43 12.89
CA ASP A 109 -1.88 2.00 11.73
C ASP A 109 -0.90 2.45 10.64
N LYS A 110 0.36 2.04 10.72
CA LYS A 110 1.38 2.40 9.73
C LYS A 110 1.82 1.18 8.94
N CYS A 111 2.01 1.37 7.65
CA CYS A 111 2.49 0.29 6.79
C CYS A 111 3.97 0.02 7.03
N TRP A 112 4.27 -1.20 7.40
CA TRP A 112 5.64 -1.65 7.57
C TRP A 112 6.18 -2.23 6.28
N THR A 113 5.43 -3.11 5.63
CA THR A 113 5.82 -3.67 4.35
C THR A 113 4.63 -3.66 3.39
N LEU A 114 4.91 -3.34 2.14
CA LEU A 114 3.93 -3.42 1.06
C LEU A 114 4.58 -4.13 -0.12
N PHE A 115 3.87 -5.10 -0.66
CA PHE A 115 4.27 -5.81 -1.87
C PHE A 115 3.20 -5.58 -2.93
N THR A 116 3.61 -5.22 -4.13
CA THR A 116 2.68 -5.04 -5.25
C THR A 116 3.22 -5.75 -6.48
N THR A 117 2.32 -6.34 -7.25
CA THR A 117 2.66 -7.02 -8.50
C THR A 117 1.52 -6.87 -9.50
N MET A 118 1.84 -6.95 -10.77
CA MET A 118 0.85 -6.99 -11.84
C MET A 118 0.27 -8.40 -11.95
N VAL A 119 -1.01 -8.48 -12.19
CA VAL A 119 -1.71 -9.75 -12.39
C VAL A 119 -2.01 -9.95 -13.87
#